data_45d152a49b35ffcc4bf0d939dda304b3
#
_entry.id   45d152a49b35ffcc4bf0d939dda304b3
#
_cell.length_a   1.000
_cell.length_b   1.000
_cell.length_c   1.000
_cell.angle_alpha   90.00
_cell.angle_beta   90.00
_cell.angle_gamma   90.00
#
_symmetry.space_group_name_H-M   'P 1'
#
loop_
_entity.id
_entity.type
_entity.pdbx_description
1 polymer ?
#
loop_
_entity_poly.entity_id
_entity_poly.type
_entity_poly.pdbx_seq_one_letter_code
_entity_poly.pdbx_strand_id
1 'polypeptide(L)'
;SLLCEMPGGHFITYPKARIQEIDGRDTLTALKANWTPAADDKEWPRFKLWGGLLAENVTQAFAAALLRNAIRQTEDVALHCHDELALEVPTGEAEAAANQLQKVMEQAPEWAPGLPLLAPPSIMKRYGK
;
A
#
# COMPACT_ATOMS: atom_id res chain seq x y z
N SER A 1 -6.97 -14.81 14.76
CA SER A 1 -6.38 -13.66 14.06
C SER A 1 -7.27 -12.44 14.24
N LEU A 2 -6.67 -11.26 14.28
CA LEU A 2 -7.36 -9.99 14.16
C LEU A 2 -7.34 -9.56 12.70
N LEU A 3 -8.48 -9.19 12.16
CA LEU A 3 -8.63 -8.66 10.80
C LEU A 3 -9.04 -7.19 10.89
N CYS A 4 -8.39 -6.33 10.14
CA CYS A 4 -8.78 -4.95 9.94
C CYS A 4 -9.25 -4.81 8.49
N GLU A 5 -10.55 -4.59 8.31
CA GLU A 5 -11.13 -4.34 7.00
C GLU A 5 -10.77 -2.93 6.53
N MET A 6 -10.29 -2.85 5.32
CA MET A 6 -9.85 -1.62 4.70
C MET A 6 -10.81 -1.15 3.61
N PRO A 7 -10.96 0.15 3.39
CA PRO A 7 -11.63 0.67 2.21
C PRO A 7 -11.05 0.04 0.93
N GLY A 8 -11.90 -0.32 -0.01
CA GLY A 8 -11.47 -1.03 -1.22
C GLY A 8 -11.47 -2.56 -1.10
N GLY A 9 -12.00 -3.12 0.00
CA GLY A 9 -12.34 -4.55 0.13
C GLY A 9 -11.17 -5.50 0.38
N HIS A 10 -10.11 -5.02 1.02
CA HIS A 10 -9.00 -5.87 1.45
C HIS A 10 -8.81 -5.82 2.97
N PHE A 11 -8.00 -6.72 3.51
CA PHE A 11 -7.79 -6.86 4.95
C PHE A 11 -6.32 -6.77 5.32
N ILE A 12 -6.04 -6.10 6.45
CA ILE A 12 -4.79 -6.29 7.16
C ILE A 12 -5.02 -7.43 8.16
N THR A 13 -4.15 -8.42 8.13
CA THR A 13 -4.26 -9.59 9.00
C THR A 13 -3.14 -9.58 10.04
N TYR A 14 -3.52 -9.70 11.32
CA TYR A 14 -2.60 -9.91 12.44
C TYR A 14 -2.74 -11.34 12.95
N PRO A 15 -1.84 -12.25 12.51
CA PRO A 15 -1.96 -13.67 12.83
C PRO A 15 -1.83 -13.95 14.32
N LYS A 16 -2.65 -14.86 14.84
CA LYS A 16 -2.67 -15.28 16.24
C LYS A 16 -2.61 -14.12 17.22
N ALA A 17 -3.36 -13.05 16.91
CA ALA A 17 -3.50 -11.89 17.79
C ALA A 17 -4.10 -12.33 19.15
N ARG A 18 -3.55 -11.81 20.24
CA ARG A 18 -4.02 -12.04 21.62
C ARG A 18 -3.58 -10.93 22.54
N ILE A 19 -4.32 -10.75 23.63
CA ILE A 19 -3.92 -9.90 24.75
C ILE A 19 -3.01 -10.71 25.67
N GLN A 20 -1.91 -10.11 26.08
CA GLN A 20 -0.95 -10.66 27.04
C GLN A 20 -0.58 -9.59 28.05
N GLU A 21 -0.41 -9.97 29.30
CA GLU A 21 0.20 -9.08 30.28
C GLU A 21 1.71 -8.98 30.00
N ILE A 22 2.18 -7.77 29.79
CA ILE A 22 3.60 -7.45 29.61
C ILE A 22 3.90 -6.25 30.50
N ASP A 23 4.85 -6.41 31.41
CA ASP A 23 5.23 -5.37 32.39
C ASP A 23 4.03 -4.82 33.19
N GLY A 24 3.12 -5.71 33.61
CA GLY A 24 1.91 -5.37 34.38
C GLY A 24 0.82 -4.65 33.57
N ARG A 25 0.85 -4.71 32.26
CA ARG A 25 -0.14 -4.07 31.36
C ARG A 25 -0.65 -5.04 30.31
N ASP A 26 -1.97 -5.01 30.11
CA ASP A 26 -2.60 -5.71 29.01
C ASP A 26 -2.11 -5.16 27.68
N THR A 27 -1.44 -6.00 26.90
CA THR A 27 -0.81 -5.62 25.64
C THR A 27 -1.31 -6.52 24.52
N LEU A 28 -1.83 -5.91 23.46
CA LEU A 28 -2.19 -6.62 22.23
C LEU A 28 -0.92 -7.05 21.51
N THR A 29 -0.86 -8.31 21.13
CA THR A 29 0.30 -8.90 20.42
C THR A 29 -0.17 -9.77 19.26
N ALA A 30 0.68 -9.94 18.25
CA ALA A 30 0.45 -10.83 17.11
C ALA A 30 1.76 -11.48 16.65
N LEU A 31 1.67 -12.44 15.75
CA LEU A 31 2.84 -13.01 15.08
C LEU A 31 3.19 -12.20 13.82
N LYS A 32 4.49 -12.09 13.52
CA LYS A 32 5.01 -11.46 12.31
C LYS A 32 6.08 -12.35 11.71
N ALA A 33 6.03 -12.55 10.39
CA ALA A 33 7.11 -13.22 9.70
C ALA A 33 8.42 -12.40 9.81
N ASN A 34 9.55 -13.09 9.91
CA ASN A 34 10.85 -12.44 9.79
C ASN A 34 11.02 -11.90 8.36
N TRP A 35 11.65 -10.73 8.24
CA TRP A 35 11.96 -10.14 6.93
C TRP A 35 12.89 -11.04 6.11
N THR A 36 13.89 -11.60 6.77
CA THR A 36 14.83 -12.58 6.22
C THR A 36 14.78 -13.83 7.09
N PRO A 37 13.85 -14.75 6.84
CA PRO A 37 13.79 -15.98 7.61
C PRO A 37 15.04 -16.82 7.36
N ALA A 38 15.71 -17.24 8.43
CA ALA A 38 16.72 -18.29 8.33
C ALA A 38 16.04 -19.62 7.95
N ALA A 39 16.76 -20.50 7.29
CA ALA A 39 16.23 -21.80 6.85
C ALA A 39 15.63 -22.64 8.00
N ASP A 40 16.05 -22.37 9.22
CA ASP A 40 15.60 -23.06 10.44
C ASP A 40 14.55 -22.28 11.25
N ASP A 41 14.10 -21.10 10.79
CA ASP A 41 13.06 -20.34 11.46
C ASP A 41 11.71 -21.07 11.35
N LYS A 42 11.41 -21.88 12.38
CA LYS A 42 10.18 -22.66 12.45
C LYS A 42 8.99 -21.87 13.01
N GLU A 43 9.26 -20.75 13.70
CA GLU A 43 8.23 -19.96 14.37
C GLU A 43 8.38 -18.48 14.08
N TRP A 44 7.25 -17.84 13.78
CA TRP A 44 7.21 -16.40 13.65
C TRP A 44 7.32 -15.74 15.03
N PRO A 45 8.17 -14.73 15.19
CA PRO A 45 8.27 -13.99 16.43
C PRO A 45 6.97 -13.24 16.75
N ARG A 46 6.71 -13.10 18.05
CA ARG A 46 5.59 -12.31 18.54
C ARG A 46 6.03 -10.87 18.77
N PHE A 47 5.20 -9.92 18.37
CA PHE A 47 5.45 -8.50 18.51
C PHE A 47 4.26 -7.77 19.12
N LYS A 48 4.52 -6.62 19.73
CA LYS A 48 3.49 -5.76 20.32
C LYS A 48 2.79 -4.97 19.22
N LEU A 49 1.46 -4.95 19.27
CA LEU A 49 0.62 -4.06 18.47
C LEU A 49 0.26 -2.86 19.35
N TRP A 50 0.62 -1.68 18.90
CA TRP A 50 0.29 -0.42 19.57
C TRP A 50 -0.34 0.56 18.58
N GLY A 51 -1.05 1.58 19.12
CA GLY A 51 -1.87 2.46 18.29
C GLY A 51 -1.15 3.13 17.12
N GLY A 52 0.08 3.60 17.32
CA GLY A 52 0.87 4.20 16.24
C GLY A 52 1.22 3.21 15.13
N LEU A 53 1.60 1.98 15.47
CA LEU A 53 1.86 0.94 14.48
C LEU A 53 0.59 0.54 13.71
N LEU A 54 -0.54 0.46 14.39
CA LEU A 54 -1.82 0.17 13.73
C LEU A 54 -2.22 1.29 12.78
N ALA A 55 -2.06 2.54 13.20
CA ALA A 55 -2.33 3.71 12.36
C ALA A 55 -1.41 3.76 11.13
N GLU A 56 -0.12 3.48 11.31
CA GLU A 56 0.84 3.37 10.20
C GLU A 56 0.43 2.29 9.19
N ASN A 57 0.13 1.08 9.67
CA ASN A 57 -0.29 -0.02 8.81
C ASN A 57 -1.57 0.30 8.03
N VAL A 58 -2.55 0.94 8.67
CA VAL A 58 -3.80 1.38 8.03
C VAL A 58 -3.50 2.42 6.96
N THR A 59 -2.68 3.42 7.25
CA THR A 59 -2.32 4.49 6.30
C THR A 59 -1.59 3.93 5.08
N GLN A 60 -0.61 3.04 5.29
CA GLN A 60 0.11 2.40 4.19
C GLN A 60 -0.79 1.50 3.35
N ALA A 61 -1.67 0.72 3.97
CA ALA A 61 -2.61 -0.14 3.26
C ALA A 61 -3.62 0.67 2.44
N PHE A 62 -4.06 1.81 2.97
CA PHE A 62 -4.94 2.74 2.26
C PHE A 62 -4.24 3.34 1.04
N ALA A 63 -3.01 3.83 1.17
CA ALA A 63 -2.21 4.33 0.07
C ALA A 63 -1.98 3.26 -1.02
N ALA A 64 -1.68 2.03 -0.63
CA ALA A 64 -1.55 0.91 -1.55
C ALA A 64 -2.87 0.56 -2.26
N ALA A 65 -4.03 0.76 -1.61
CA ALA A 65 -5.33 0.57 -2.25
C ALA A 65 -5.61 1.63 -3.32
N LEU A 66 -5.21 2.89 -3.10
CA LEU A 66 -5.29 3.96 -4.10
C LEU A 66 -4.46 3.63 -5.34
N LEU A 67 -3.21 3.21 -5.14
CA LEU A 67 -2.33 2.83 -6.24
C LEU A 67 -2.89 1.63 -7.03
N ARG A 68 -3.37 0.59 -6.35
CA ARG A 68 -4.03 -0.55 -7.00
C ARG A 68 -5.27 -0.15 -7.79
N ASN A 69 -6.06 0.81 -7.28
CA ASN A 69 -7.19 1.34 -8.01
C ASN A 69 -6.77 2.03 -9.32
N ALA A 70 -5.69 2.81 -9.29
CA ALA A 70 -5.12 3.44 -10.48
C ALA A 70 -4.56 2.41 -11.46
N ILE A 71 -3.82 1.39 -10.99
CA ILE A 71 -3.29 0.31 -11.82
C ILE A 71 -4.41 -0.43 -12.58
N ARG A 72 -5.53 -0.71 -11.92
CA ARG A 72 -6.67 -1.41 -12.56
C ARG A 72 -7.34 -0.62 -13.68
N GLN A 73 -7.17 0.70 -13.69
CA GLN A 73 -7.74 1.62 -14.68
C GLN A 73 -6.72 2.07 -15.72
N THR A 74 -5.48 1.60 -15.63
CA THR A 74 -4.38 2.01 -16.51
C THR A 74 -3.89 0.78 -17.29
N GLU A 75 -3.90 0.88 -18.60
CA GLU A 75 -3.31 -0.11 -19.49
C GLU A 75 -1.80 0.11 -19.61
N ASP A 76 -1.06 -0.93 -19.96
CA ASP A 76 0.39 -0.89 -20.28
C ASP A 76 1.27 -0.31 -19.15
N VAL A 77 0.93 -0.59 -17.89
CA VAL A 77 1.79 -0.25 -16.76
C VAL A 77 3.10 -1.03 -16.85
N ALA A 78 4.20 -0.33 -17.12
CA ALA A 78 5.52 -0.93 -17.21
C ALA A 78 6.15 -1.16 -15.84
N LEU A 79 5.88 -0.25 -14.88
CA LEU A 79 6.48 -0.28 -13.56
C LEU A 79 5.56 0.43 -12.55
N HIS A 80 5.54 -0.08 -11.33
CA HIS A 80 5.03 0.66 -10.18
C HIS A 80 6.02 0.58 -9.00
N CYS A 81 6.15 1.65 -8.25
CA CYS A 81 7.02 1.71 -7.09
C CYS A 81 6.43 2.69 -6.07
N HIS A 82 6.21 2.23 -4.84
CA HIS A 82 5.60 3.02 -3.76
C HIS A 82 4.29 3.67 -4.17
N ASP A 83 4.33 4.94 -4.55
CA ASP A 83 3.21 5.81 -4.95
C ASP A 83 3.30 6.24 -6.43
N GLU A 84 4.21 5.64 -7.20
CA GLU A 84 4.49 5.97 -8.60
C GLU A 84 3.97 4.88 -9.55
N LEU A 85 3.44 5.33 -10.69
CA LEU A 85 3.20 4.49 -11.87
C LEU A 85 4.02 5.01 -13.04
N ALA A 86 4.61 4.09 -13.80
CA ALA A 86 5.32 4.41 -15.02
C ALA A 86 4.74 3.63 -16.20
N LEU A 87 4.53 4.34 -17.30
CA LEU A 87 4.12 3.79 -18.58
C LEU A 87 5.29 3.91 -19.57
N GLU A 88 5.39 2.97 -20.48
CA GLU A 88 6.28 3.07 -21.64
C GLU A 88 5.42 3.27 -22.89
N VAL A 89 5.56 4.43 -23.52
CA VAL A 89 4.73 4.83 -24.67
C VAL A 89 5.58 5.43 -25.78
N PRO A 90 5.13 5.41 -27.04
CA PRO A 90 5.78 6.13 -28.12
C PRO A 90 5.93 7.63 -27.81
N THR A 91 7.07 8.23 -28.21
CA THR A 91 7.38 9.63 -27.87
C THR A 91 6.26 10.60 -28.29
N GLY A 92 5.61 10.35 -29.43
CA GLY A 92 4.51 11.20 -29.91
C GLY A 92 3.22 11.12 -29.07
N GLU A 93 3.09 10.12 -28.20
CA GLU A 93 1.92 9.88 -27.35
C GLU A 93 2.17 10.26 -25.88
N ALA A 94 3.41 10.64 -25.55
CA ALA A 94 3.84 10.83 -24.17
C ALA A 94 3.01 11.86 -23.39
N GLU A 95 2.67 13.00 -23.99
CA GLU A 95 1.86 14.02 -23.32
C GLU A 95 0.41 13.57 -23.09
N ALA A 96 -0.19 12.89 -24.08
CA ALA A 96 -1.53 12.37 -23.95
C ALA A 96 -1.61 11.28 -22.88
N ALA A 97 -0.63 10.37 -22.86
CA ALA A 97 -0.52 9.33 -21.85
C ALA A 97 -0.29 9.91 -20.45
N ALA A 98 0.57 10.91 -20.30
CA ALA A 98 0.83 11.59 -19.04
C ALA A 98 -0.43 12.26 -18.49
N ASN A 99 -1.18 12.97 -19.32
CA ASN A 99 -2.44 13.61 -18.92
C ASN A 99 -3.51 12.58 -18.54
N GLN A 100 -3.59 11.45 -19.25
CA GLN A 100 -4.52 10.38 -18.91
C GLN A 100 -4.16 9.70 -17.60
N LEU A 101 -2.88 9.40 -17.39
CA LEU A 101 -2.39 8.81 -16.15
C LEU A 101 -2.66 9.72 -14.94
N GLN A 102 -2.38 11.01 -15.08
CA GLN A 102 -2.68 12.01 -14.06
C GLN A 102 -4.16 11.99 -13.66
N LYS A 103 -5.06 12.00 -14.63
CA LYS A 103 -6.51 11.96 -14.37
C LYS A 103 -6.92 10.71 -13.59
N VAL A 104 -6.37 9.56 -13.95
CA VAL A 104 -6.66 8.30 -13.26
C VAL A 104 -6.13 8.33 -11.83
N MET A 105 -4.90 8.80 -11.62
CA MET A 105 -4.26 8.82 -10.30
C MET A 105 -4.88 9.87 -9.37
N GLU A 106 -5.38 10.98 -9.90
CA GLU A 106 -6.03 12.04 -9.13
C GLU A 106 -7.53 11.80 -8.90
N GLN A 107 -8.09 10.77 -9.51
CA GLN A 107 -9.50 10.42 -9.31
C GLN A 107 -9.71 9.71 -7.96
N ALA A 108 -10.45 10.35 -7.07
CA ALA A 108 -10.86 9.72 -5.82
C ALA A 108 -11.77 8.50 -6.09
N PRO A 109 -11.46 7.33 -5.52
CA PRO A 109 -12.30 6.15 -5.69
C PRO A 109 -13.63 6.31 -4.94
N GLU A 110 -14.65 5.51 -5.31
CA GLU A 110 -15.99 5.56 -4.70
C GLU A 110 -15.97 5.34 -3.18
N TRP A 111 -15.03 4.52 -2.68
CA TRP A 111 -14.88 4.24 -1.25
C TRP A 111 -14.09 5.32 -0.48
N ALA A 112 -13.58 6.37 -1.15
CA ALA A 112 -12.94 7.54 -0.56
C ALA A 112 -13.37 8.83 -1.29
N PRO A 113 -14.66 9.17 -1.29
CA PRO A 113 -15.18 10.32 -2.04
C PRO A 113 -14.59 11.63 -1.51
N GLY A 114 -14.17 12.51 -2.43
CA GLY A 114 -13.63 13.82 -2.07
C GLY A 114 -12.21 13.82 -1.52
N LEU A 115 -11.52 12.69 -1.54
CA LEU A 115 -10.11 12.63 -1.16
C LEU A 115 -9.27 13.49 -2.11
N PRO A 116 -8.54 14.51 -1.62
CA PRO A 116 -7.68 15.32 -2.46
C PRO A 116 -6.43 14.54 -2.84
N LEU A 117 -6.33 14.16 -4.11
CA LEU A 117 -5.17 13.47 -4.68
C LEU A 117 -4.45 14.40 -5.65
N LEU A 118 -3.13 14.39 -5.62
CA LEU A 118 -2.28 15.13 -6.53
C LEU A 118 -1.17 14.22 -7.04
N ALA A 119 -1.06 14.08 -8.36
CA ALA A 119 -0.10 13.23 -9.03
C ALA A 119 0.46 13.91 -10.29
N PRO A 120 1.32 14.93 -10.14
CA PRO A 120 1.88 15.62 -11.28
C PRO A 120 2.74 14.66 -12.13
N PRO A 121 2.50 14.55 -13.45
CA PRO A 121 3.22 13.66 -14.31
C PRO A 121 4.62 14.19 -14.63
N SER A 122 5.54 13.28 -14.94
CA SER A 122 6.85 13.60 -15.46
C SER A 122 7.12 12.77 -16.72
N ILE A 123 7.54 13.42 -17.79
CA ILE A 123 7.91 12.76 -19.05
C ILE A 123 9.43 12.68 -19.12
N MET A 124 9.96 11.48 -19.35
CA MET A 124 11.39 11.24 -19.39
C MET A 124 11.75 10.21 -20.47
N LYS A 125 12.95 10.27 -21.01
CA LYS A 125 13.44 9.28 -21.99
C LYS A 125 13.93 7.99 -21.34
N ARG A 126 14.21 8.02 -20.04
CA ARG A 126 14.69 6.90 -19.25
C ARG A 126 14.16 7.07 -17.83
N TYR A 127 13.62 6.00 -17.26
CA TYR A 127 13.23 6.02 -15.85
C TYR A 127 14.44 6.26 -14.96
N GLY A 128 14.32 7.21 -14.04
CA GLY A 128 15.35 7.56 -13.07
C GLY A 128 14.94 8.78 -12.25
N LYS A 129 15.55 8.91 -11.09
CA LYS A 129 15.42 10.07 -10.21
C LYS A 129 16.67 10.91 -10.28
#